data_cfe19c59cf73cc4030a7e95856f93f24
#
_entry.id   cfe19c59cf73cc4030a7e95856f93f24
#
_cell.length_a   1.000
_cell.length_b   1.000
_cell.length_c   1.000
_cell.angle_alpha   90.00
_cell.angle_beta   90.00
_cell.angle_gamma   90.00
#
_symmetry.space_group_name_H-M   'P 1'
#
loop_
_entity.id
_entity.type
_entity.pdbx_description
1 polymer ?
#
loop_
_entity_poly.entity_id
_entity_poly.type
_entity_poly.pdbx_seq_one_letter_code
_entity_poly.pdbx_strand_id
1 'polypeptide(L)'
;MGNKRTKKSISLEGFVFLAIFLGIFGGMGMKMGGVNMLNTLMNTGYQLLLETVFYIMAIAVLAGAISGLFSEFGVISMVNKLLSPLMKPLYNLPGAAALGVITTYLSDNPAILGLAEDKNFRKYFKKFQLPALTNLGTSFGMGLIVSTFMIGLKLKGGHAGTAVLVGNFSAIIGSIISVRIMLHFTKKEYGTEEYCVQFEEHEDMDAIMNTREIRDGGIGGRAIEALLEGGKNGVDVGLAIIPGVITICTLVMMLTNGASADGTYTGAAYEGIAFLPWLGKKLEFILSPLFGFTDASGISVPITALGAAGAAIGLVPHMAEAGTVLANDVAVFTAMCMCWSGYLSTHVAMMSSLKVNKLTGKAILSHTIGGLCAVVAANWIFKLVMLFL
;
A
#
# COMPACT_ATOMS: atom_id res chain seq x y z
N MET A 1 17.32 15.80 -21.31
CA MET A 1 15.97 16.33 -21.60
C MET A 1 15.14 15.19 -22.19
N GLY A 2 14.18 14.66 -21.42
CA GLY A 2 13.32 13.56 -21.87
C GLY A 2 12.40 14.03 -23.00
N ASN A 3 12.26 13.21 -24.02
CA ASN A 3 11.41 13.45 -25.16
C ASN A 3 9.95 13.62 -24.68
N LYS A 4 9.44 14.84 -24.56
CA LYS A 4 8.05 15.12 -24.17
C LYS A 4 7.15 14.55 -25.25
N ARG A 5 6.37 13.51 -24.91
CA ARG A 5 5.33 12.99 -25.80
C ARG A 5 4.23 14.06 -25.95
N THR A 6 4.02 14.54 -27.15
CA THR A 6 2.96 15.51 -27.47
C THR A 6 1.86 14.81 -28.27
N LYS A 7 0.61 15.17 -28.01
CA LYS A 7 -0.58 14.77 -28.79
C LYS A 7 -1.27 16.02 -29.35
N LYS A 8 -2.14 15.86 -30.32
CA LYS A 8 -3.02 16.94 -30.78
C LYS A 8 -3.86 17.43 -29.58
N SER A 9 -4.03 18.74 -29.45
CA SER A 9 -4.81 19.35 -28.36
C SER A 9 -6.26 18.87 -28.32
N ILE A 10 -6.85 18.63 -29.49
CA ILE A 10 -8.18 18.01 -29.62
C ILE A 10 -7.96 16.58 -30.16
N SER A 11 -8.43 15.58 -29.41
CA SER A 11 -8.27 14.17 -29.74
C SER A 11 -9.48 13.36 -29.30
N LEU A 12 -9.67 12.17 -29.86
CA LEU A 12 -10.72 11.23 -29.45
C LEU A 12 -10.68 10.94 -27.93
N GLU A 13 -9.47 10.92 -27.34
CA GLU A 13 -9.27 10.71 -25.91
C GLU A 13 -10.01 11.75 -25.06
N GLY A 14 -10.03 13.02 -25.46
CA GLY A 14 -10.77 14.09 -24.78
C GLY A 14 -12.29 13.87 -24.83
N PHE A 15 -12.82 13.46 -25.96
CA PHE A 15 -14.27 13.18 -26.11
C PHE A 15 -14.67 11.94 -25.29
N VAL A 16 -13.88 10.88 -25.30
CA VAL A 16 -14.12 9.67 -24.52
C VAL A 16 -14.06 9.99 -23.03
N PHE A 17 -13.05 10.75 -22.58
CA PHE A 17 -12.94 11.20 -21.19
C PHE A 17 -14.18 12.01 -20.78
N LEU A 18 -14.58 12.99 -21.60
CA LEU A 18 -15.74 13.84 -21.30
C LEU A 18 -17.03 13.01 -21.23
N ALA A 19 -17.21 12.03 -22.12
CA ALA A 19 -18.38 11.14 -22.09
C ALA A 19 -18.42 10.30 -20.81
N ILE A 20 -17.27 9.74 -20.36
CA ILE A 20 -17.17 8.99 -19.11
C ILE A 20 -17.45 9.92 -17.92
N PHE A 21 -16.83 11.10 -17.89
CA PHE A 21 -17.00 12.08 -16.83
C PHE A 21 -18.47 12.49 -16.69
N LEU A 22 -19.11 12.89 -17.78
CA LEU A 22 -20.53 13.26 -17.81
C LEU A 22 -21.44 12.06 -17.47
N GLY A 23 -21.06 10.83 -17.87
CA GLY A 23 -21.80 9.62 -17.52
C GLY A 23 -21.80 9.38 -16.00
N ILE A 24 -20.65 9.48 -15.35
CA ILE A 24 -20.51 9.27 -13.90
C ILE A 24 -21.18 10.42 -13.12
N PHE A 25 -20.75 11.65 -13.33
CA PHE A 25 -21.25 12.80 -12.56
C PHE A 25 -22.66 13.18 -12.93
N GLY A 26 -23.04 13.05 -14.20
CA GLY A 26 -24.42 13.24 -14.65
C GLY A 26 -25.37 12.20 -14.07
N GLY A 27 -24.96 10.92 -14.03
CA GLY A 27 -25.73 9.85 -13.39
C GLY A 27 -25.92 10.06 -11.89
N MET A 28 -24.85 10.44 -11.18
CA MET A 28 -24.94 10.81 -9.76
C MET A 28 -25.84 12.03 -9.55
N GLY A 29 -25.66 13.07 -10.36
CA GLY A 29 -26.46 14.30 -10.29
C GLY A 29 -27.97 14.10 -10.58
N MET A 30 -28.28 13.19 -11.49
CA MET A 30 -29.70 12.81 -11.76
C MET A 30 -30.30 12.06 -10.56
N LYS A 31 -29.56 11.23 -9.86
CA LYS A 31 -30.03 10.43 -8.72
C LYS A 31 -30.10 11.25 -7.42
N MET A 32 -29.08 12.05 -7.16
CA MET A 32 -28.91 12.79 -5.89
C MET A 32 -29.48 14.20 -5.95
N GLY A 33 -29.69 14.76 -7.15
CA GLY A 33 -29.84 16.18 -7.39
C GLY A 33 -28.48 16.87 -7.50
N GLY A 34 -28.28 17.72 -8.51
CA GLY A 34 -26.98 18.32 -8.80
C GLY A 34 -26.38 19.10 -7.61
N VAL A 35 -27.20 19.87 -6.89
CA VAL A 35 -26.78 20.65 -5.71
C VAL A 35 -26.39 19.72 -4.57
N ASN A 36 -27.20 18.71 -4.26
CA ASN A 36 -26.91 17.76 -3.19
C ASN A 36 -25.64 16.95 -3.50
N MET A 37 -25.46 16.51 -4.75
CA MET A 37 -24.22 15.83 -5.18
C MET A 37 -22.99 16.70 -4.91
N LEU A 38 -23.00 17.99 -5.28
CA LEU A 38 -21.86 18.89 -5.03
C LEU A 38 -21.65 19.13 -3.54
N ASN A 39 -22.72 19.32 -2.77
CA ASN A 39 -22.61 19.48 -1.31
C ASN A 39 -22.05 18.21 -0.66
N THR A 40 -22.55 17.03 -1.05
CA THR A 40 -22.00 15.75 -0.56
C THR A 40 -20.52 15.61 -0.87
N LEU A 41 -20.10 15.93 -2.09
CA LEU A 41 -18.70 15.89 -2.50
C LEU A 41 -17.84 16.80 -1.61
N MET A 42 -18.25 18.04 -1.39
CA MET A 42 -17.52 19.00 -0.55
C MET A 42 -17.51 18.59 0.91
N ASN A 43 -18.66 18.20 1.47
CA ASN A 43 -18.79 17.81 2.88
C ASN A 43 -18.03 16.52 3.18
N THR A 44 -18.09 15.51 2.28
CA THR A 44 -17.34 14.27 2.41
C THR A 44 -15.83 14.53 2.36
N GLY A 45 -15.36 15.32 1.38
CA GLY A 45 -13.95 15.67 1.27
C GLY A 45 -13.42 16.40 2.51
N TYR A 46 -14.20 17.32 3.06
CA TYR A 46 -13.86 18.05 4.29
C TYR A 46 -13.79 17.12 5.52
N GLN A 47 -14.78 16.26 5.73
CA GLN A 47 -14.77 15.32 6.84
C GLN A 47 -13.62 14.30 6.71
N LEU A 48 -13.37 13.77 5.52
CA LEU A 48 -12.24 12.88 5.27
C LEU A 48 -10.90 13.54 5.58
N LEU A 49 -10.74 14.83 5.28
CA LEU A 49 -9.53 15.57 5.64
C LEU A 49 -9.34 15.61 7.16
N LEU A 50 -10.37 16.00 7.89
CA LEU A 50 -10.28 16.21 9.34
C LEU A 50 -10.24 14.91 10.13
N GLU A 51 -11.11 13.96 9.82
CA GLU A 51 -11.30 12.76 10.63
C GLU A 51 -10.37 11.61 10.21
N THR A 52 -10.09 11.50 8.90
CA THR A 52 -9.30 10.39 8.37
C THR A 52 -7.84 10.76 8.15
N VAL A 53 -7.57 11.83 7.38
CA VAL A 53 -6.18 12.19 7.03
C VAL A 53 -5.38 12.57 8.26
N PHE A 54 -5.89 13.45 9.11
CA PHE A 54 -5.17 13.85 10.33
C PHE A 54 -5.01 12.70 11.32
N TYR A 55 -5.96 11.79 11.39
CA TYR A 55 -5.83 10.59 12.22
C TYR A 55 -4.73 9.65 11.69
N ILE A 56 -4.71 9.37 10.38
CA ILE A 56 -3.63 8.57 9.75
C ILE A 56 -2.28 9.26 9.92
N MET A 57 -2.21 10.59 9.73
CA MET A 57 -0.99 11.37 9.94
C MET A 57 -0.48 11.25 11.39
N ALA A 58 -1.36 11.34 12.39
CA ALA A 58 -0.96 11.18 13.78
C ALA A 58 -0.36 9.79 14.04
N ILE A 59 -0.98 8.72 13.51
CA ILE A 59 -0.45 7.36 13.57
C ILE A 59 0.90 7.28 12.86
N ALA A 60 1.03 7.87 11.66
CA ALA A 60 2.27 7.85 10.88
C ALA A 60 3.41 8.59 11.61
N VAL A 61 3.11 9.70 12.30
CA VAL A 61 4.09 10.43 13.15
C VAL A 61 4.58 9.55 14.29
N LEU A 62 3.69 8.89 15.02
CA LEU A 62 4.07 8.01 16.13
C LEU A 62 4.85 6.79 15.63
N ALA A 63 4.39 6.15 14.56
CA ALA A 63 5.07 5.02 13.95
C ALA A 63 6.46 5.41 13.40
N GLY A 64 6.55 6.57 12.73
CA GLY A 64 7.80 7.12 12.23
C GLY A 64 8.79 7.45 13.35
N ALA A 65 8.32 8.03 14.45
CA ALA A 65 9.13 8.30 15.64
C ALA A 65 9.75 7.01 16.23
N ILE A 66 8.93 5.97 16.38
CA ILE A 66 9.40 4.64 16.83
C ILE A 66 10.40 4.05 15.83
N SER A 67 10.12 4.14 14.53
CA SER A 67 11.03 3.70 13.47
C SER A 67 12.37 4.42 13.52
N GLY A 68 12.37 5.74 13.76
CA GLY A 68 13.58 6.54 13.95
C GLY A 68 14.42 6.04 15.12
N LEU A 69 13.80 5.76 16.28
CA LEU A 69 14.47 5.18 17.44
C LEU A 69 15.04 3.79 17.12
N PHE A 70 14.27 2.93 16.45
CA PHE A 70 14.74 1.59 16.07
C PHE A 70 15.94 1.64 15.11
N SER A 71 15.96 2.63 14.21
CA SER A 71 17.12 2.87 13.35
C SER A 71 18.32 3.31 14.15
N GLU A 72 18.18 4.34 14.98
CA GLU A 72 19.27 4.94 15.76
C GLU A 72 19.90 3.95 16.72
N PHE A 73 19.13 3.12 17.40
CA PHE A 73 19.63 2.16 18.38
C PHE A 73 19.92 0.76 17.80
N GLY A 74 19.87 0.60 16.47
CA GLY A 74 20.31 -0.62 15.79
C GLY A 74 19.32 -1.78 15.84
N VAL A 75 18.08 -1.55 16.26
CA VAL A 75 17.02 -2.58 16.22
C VAL A 75 16.74 -3.02 14.79
N ILE A 76 16.72 -2.07 13.83
CA ILE A 76 16.59 -2.38 12.39
C ILE A 76 17.72 -3.30 11.93
N SER A 77 18.96 -3.04 12.33
CA SER A 77 20.10 -3.89 11.98
C SER A 77 19.98 -5.30 12.56
N MET A 78 19.48 -5.42 13.81
CA MET A 78 19.21 -6.73 14.43
C MET A 78 18.15 -7.51 13.66
N VAL A 79 17.01 -6.86 13.31
CA VAL A 79 15.94 -7.48 12.53
C VAL A 79 16.43 -7.85 11.13
N ASN A 80 17.22 -6.98 10.50
CA ASN A 80 17.85 -7.27 9.20
C ASN A 80 18.71 -8.53 9.26
N LYS A 81 19.56 -8.66 10.28
CA LYS A 81 20.41 -9.84 10.47
C LYS A 81 19.60 -11.13 10.66
N LEU A 82 18.46 -11.03 11.35
CA LEU A 82 17.54 -12.15 11.56
C LEU A 82 16.83 -12.57 10.26
N LEU A 83 16.40 -11.58 9.45
CA LEU A 83 15.66 -11.84 8.21
C LEU A 83 16.56 -12.18 7.02
N SER A 84 17.81 -11.73 7.00
CA SER A 84 18.74 -11.94 5.89
C SER A 84 18.86 -13.40 5.43
N PRO A 85 18.97 -14.40 6.31
CA PRO A 85 19.04 -15.81 5.90
C PRO A 85 17.79 -16.30 5.16
N LEU A 86 16.65 -15.70 5.44
CA LEU A 86 15.36 -16.07 4.85
C LEU A 86 15.19 -15.53 3.41
N MET A 87 15.95 -14.51 3.03
CA MET A 87 15.80 -13.87 1.71
C MET A 87 16.12 -14.82 0.56
N LYS A 88 17.17 -15.65 0.70
CA LYS A 88 17.57 -16.59 -0.34
C LYS A 88 16.53 -17.71 -0.55
N PRO A 89 16.12 -18.47 0.48
CA PRO A 89 15.14 -19.54 0.32
C PRO A 89 13.74 -19.06 -0.06
N LEU A 90 13.26 -17.95 0.51
CA LEU A 90 11.92 -17.44 0.23
C LEU A 90 11.84 -16.69 -1.10
N TYR A 91 12.75 -15.75 -1.33
CA TYR A 91 12.67 -14.81 -2.45
C TYR A 91 13.70 -15.06 -3.56
N ASN A 92 14.71 -15.89 -3.34
CA ASN A 92 15.87 -16.00 -4.23
C ASN A 92 16.58 -14.65 -4.45
N LEU A 93 16.65 -13.85 -3.39
CA LEU A 93 17.33 -12.58 -3.30
C LEU A 93 18.48 -12.67 -2.30
N PRO A 94 19.52 -11.82 -2.39
CA PRO A 94 20.57 -11.75 -1.38
C PRO A 94 20.00 -11.26 -0.04
N GLY A 95 20.72 -11.58 1.06
CA GLY A 95 20.33 -11.19 2.42
C GLY A 95 20.10 -9.68 2.59
N ALA A 96 20.84 -8.85 1.87
CA ALA A 96 20.68 -7.40 1.85
C ALA A 96 19.25 -6.94 1.49
N ALA A 97 18.49 -7.74 0.75
CA ALA A 97 17.09 -7.42 0.41
C ALA A 97 16.18 -7.30 1.65
N ALA A 98 16.56 -7.91 2.79
CA ALA A 98 15.82 -7.78 4.05
C ALA A 98 15.76 -6.31 4.54
N LEU A 99 16.83 -5.55 4.31
CA LEU A 99 16.83 -4.11 4.63
C LEU A 99 15.73 -3.39 3.86
N GLY A 100 15.53 -3.72 2.58
CA GLY A 100 14.45 -3.18 1.76
C GLY A 100 13.06 -3.49 2.30
N VAL A 101 12.83 -4.72 2.79
CA VAL A 101 11.56 -5.11 3.45
C VAL A 101 11.32 -4.25 4.69
N ILE A 102 12.33 -4.14 5.57
CA ILE A 102 12.20 -3.43 6.84
C ILE A 102 11.96 -1.93 6.60
N THR A 103 12.75 -1.31 5.73
CA THR A 103 12.63 0.13 5.47
C THR A 103 11.29 0.49 4.85
N THR A 104 10.77 -0.29 3.91
CA THR A 104 9.45 -0.05 3.31
C THR A 104 8.31 -0.33 4.28
N TYR A 105 8.43 -1.36 5.13
CA TYR A 105 7.43 -1.65 6.17
C TYR A 105 7.32 -0.53 7.21
N LEU A 106 8.45 0.04 7.61
CA LEU A 106 8.52 1.11 8.61
C LEU A 106 8.24 2.51 8.02
N SER A 107 8.30 2.67 6.71
CA SER A 107 8.12 3.94 6.01
C SER A 107 7.12 3.79 4.85
N ASP A 108 7.60 3.86 3.59
CA ASP A 108 6.79 3.69 2.39
C ASP A 108 7.66 3.18 1.23
N ASN A 109 7.02 2.84 0.11
CA ASN A 109 7.64 2.26 -1.09
C ASN A 109 8.88 3.00 -1.63
N PRO A 110 8.96 4.34 -1.65
CA PRO A 110 10.15 5.05 -2.11
C PRO A 110 11.43 4.68 -1.38
N ALA A 111 11.34 4.17 -0.13
CA ALA A 111 12.50 3.79 0.66
C ALA A 111 13.35 2.69 0.00
N ILE A 112 12.71 1.69 -0.64
CA ILE A 112 13.46 0.64 -1.34
C ILE A 112 14.11 1.17 -2.63
N LEU A 113 13.54 2.19 -3.24
CA LEU A 113 14.11 2.82 -4.42
C LEU A 113 15.43 3.52 -4.08
N GLY A 114 15.45 4.30 -2.98
CA GLY A 114 16.68 4.92 -2.49
C GLY A 114 17.80 3.89 -2.25
N LEU A 115 17.47 2.76 -1.64
CA LEU A 115 18.42 1.65 -1.50
C LEU A 115 18.84 1.08 -2.87
N ALA A 116 17.91 0.85 -3.78
CA ALA A 116 18.20 0.28 -5.09
C ALA A 116 19.03 1.21 -6.01
N GLU A 117 19.09 2.49 -5.72
CA GLU A 117 19.96 3.47 -6.41
C GLU A 117 21.36 3.55 -5.80
N ASP A 118 21.54 3.15 -4.54
CA ASP A 118 22.84 3.15 -3.86
C ASP A 118 23.77 2.11 -4.46
N LYS A 119 24.99 2.53 -4.82
CA LYS A 119 25.97 1.66 -5.47
C LYS A 119 26.42 0.52 -4.55
N ASN A 120 26.58 0.79 -3.24
CA ASN A 120 27.05 -0.20 -2.28
C ASN A 120 25.97 -1.26 -2.05
N PHE A 121 24.71 -0.85 -1.94
CA PHE A 121 23.60 -1.79 -1.86
C PHE A 121 23.48 -2.65 -3.13
N ARG A 122 23.65 -2.07 -4.33
CA ARG A 122 23.57 -2.78 -5.62
C ARG A 122 24.64 -3.85 -5.82
N LYS A 123 25.76 -3.78 -5.14
CA LYS A 123 26.83 -4.80 -5.21
C LYS A 123 26.34 -6.20 -4.79
N TYR A 124 25.38 -6.28 -3.88
CA TYR A 124 24.81 -7.54 -3.43
C TYR A 124 23.93 -8.23 -4.48
N PHE A 125 23.48 -7.51 -5.50
CA PHE A 125 22.45 -7.97 -6.44
C PHE A 125 23.02 -8.30 -7.80
N LYS A 126 22.54 -9.42 -8.36
CA LYS A 126 22.68 -9.71 -9.77
C LYS A 126 21.66 -8.86 -10.57
N LYS A 127 21.95 -8.57 -11.84
CA LYS A 127 21.11 -7.72 -12.70
C LYS A 127 19.66 -8.19 -12.77
N PHE A 128 19.41 -9.51 -12.77
CA PHE A 128 18.04 -10.04 -12.79
C PHE A 128 17.30 -9.85 -11.46
N GLN A 129 18.01 -9.67 -10.35
CA GLN A 129 17.38 -9.52 -9.02
C GLN A 129 16.93 -8.08 -8.73
N LEU A 130 17.64 -7.09 -9.24
CA LEU A 130 17.41 -5.69 -8.91
C LEU A 130 15.97 -5.22 -9.25
N PRO A 131 15.40 -5.50 -10.44
CA PRO A 131 14.03 -5.06 -10.75
C PRO A 131 12.97 -5.70 -9.86
N ALA A 132 13.22 -6.89 -9.29
CA ALA A 132 12.29 -7.56 -8.39
C ALA A 132 12.19 -6.88 -7.02
N LEU A 133 13.12 -5.98 -6.66
CA LEU A 133 13.00 -5.13 -5.48
C LEU A 133 11.77 -4.21 -5.54
N THR A 134 11.33 -3.82 -6.72
CA THR A 134 10.08 -3.06 -6.90
C THR A 134 8.89 -3.85 -6.34
N ASN A 135 8.77 -5.12 -6.71
CA ASN A 135 7.70 -6.00 -6.22
C ASN A 135 7.84 -6.29 -4.72
N LEU A 136 9.07 -6.48 -4.23
CA LEU A 136 9.33 -6.70 -2.81
C LEU A 136 8.90 -5.49 -1.97
N GLY A 137 9.38 -4.28 -2.34
CA GLY A 137 9.06 -3.05 -1.61
C GLY A 137 7.58 -2.74 -1.61
N THR A 138 6.94 -2.79 -2.79
CA THR A 138 5.50 -2.52 -2.89
C THR A 138 4.64 -3.48 -2.07
N SER A 139 5.13 -4.69 -1.76
CA SER A 139 4.40 -5.64 -0.90
C SER A 139 4.38 -5.25 0.58
N PHE A 140 5.24 -4.34 1.01
CA PHE A 140 5.40 -3.95 2.41
C PHE A 140 5.23 -2.45 2.66
N GLY A 141 4.88 -1.67 1.64
CA GLY A 141 4.74 -0.24 1.76
C GLY A 141 3.71 0.17 2.81
N MET A 142 4.04 1.15 3.65
CA MET A 142 3.23 1.63 4.76
C MET A 142 2.82 0.54 5.77
N GLY A 143 3.53 -0.60 5.84
CA GLY A 143 3.11 -1.77 6.61
C GLY A 143 2.83 -1.48 8.08
N LEU A 144 3.72 -0.73 8.75
CA LEU A 144 3.53 -0.34 10.14
C LEU A 144 2.32 0.60 10.31
N ILE A 145 2.13 1.55 9.40
CA ILE A 145 1.02 2.51 9.44
C ILE A 145 -0.31 1.78 9.22
N VAL A 146 -0.41 0.95 8.18
CA VAL A 146 -1.59 0.13 7.91
C VAL A 146 -1.91 -0.77 9.09
N SER A 147 -0.91 -1.47 9.64
CA SER A 147 -1.10 -2.39 10.77
C SER A 147 -1.58 -1.66 12.02
N THR A 148 -0.96 -0.55 12.38
CA THR A 148 -1.32 0.24 13.57
C THR A 148 -2.72 0.84 13.41
N PHE A 149 -3.05 1.35 12.22
CA PHE A 149 -4.37 1.88 11.92
C PHE A 149 -5.46 0.81 12.07
N MET A 150 -5.25 -0.36 11.45
CA MET A 150 -6.23 -1.47 11.45
C MET A 150 -6.40 -2.11 12.84
N ILE A 151 -5.35 -2.17 13.68
CA ILE A 151 -5.46 -2.62 15.08
C ILE A 151 -6.33 -1.67 15.90
N GLY A 152 -6.27 -0.37 15.63
CA GLY A 152 -7.03 0.66 16.33
C GLY A 152 -8.53 0.66 16.04
N LEU A 153 -9.00 -0.10 15.05
CA LEU A 153 -10.42 -0.16 14.67
C LEU A 153 -11.26 -0.83 15.76
N LYS A 154 -12.40 -0.21 16.08
CA LYS A 154 -13.41 -0.78 16.97
C LYS A 154 -14.34 -1.69 16.17
N LEU A 155 -14.06 -3.00 16.18
CA LEU A 155 -14.83 -3.99 15.42
C LEU A 155 -15.90 -4.63 16.29
N LYS A 156 -17.07 -4.86 15.70
CA LYS A 156 -18.06 -5.76 16.29
C LYS A 156 -17.48 -7.18 16.34
N GLY A 157 -17.45 -7.81 17.51
CA GLY A 157 -16.84 -9.14 17.70
C GLY A 157 -15.34 -9.12 18.02
N GLY A 158 -14.68 -7.98 18.02
CA GLY A 158 -13.24 -7.88 18.39
C GLY A 158 -12.29 -8.46 17.35
N HIS A 159 -11.18 -9.05 17.83
CA HIS A 159 -10.15 -9.75 17.04
C HIS A 159 -9.37 -8.90 16.02
N ALA A 160 -9.36 -7.55 16.12
CA ALA A 160 -8.62 -6.69 15.20
C ALA A 160 -7.12 -7.02 15.18
N GLY A 161 -6.50 -7.27 16.35
CA GLY A 161 -5.08 -7.64 16.45
C GLY A 161 -4.77 -8.95 15.73
N THR A 162 -5.59 -10.00 15.94
CA THR A 162 -5.45 -11.28 15.22
C THR A 162 -5.59 -11.10 13.72
N ALA A 163 -6.58 -10.31 13.30
CA ALA A 163 -6.83 -10.00 11.90
C ALA A 163 -5.61 -9.34 11.22
N VAL A 164 -5.03 -8.35 11.89
CA VAL A 164 -3.85 -7.64 11.39
C VAL A 164 -2.62 -8.55 11.31
N LEU A 165 -2.39 -9.40 12.31
CA LEU A 165 -1.30 -10.38 12.27
C LEU A 165 -1.45 -11.36 11.10
N VAL A 166 -2.66 -11.87 10.86
CA VAL A 166 -2.96 -12.71 9.70
C VAL A 166 -2.76 -11.95 8.40
N GLY A 167 -3.21 -10.69 8.32
CA GLY A 167 -3.01 -9.84 7.15
C GLY A 167 -1.54 -9.64 6.81
N ASN A 168 -0.70 -9.32 7.83
CA ASN A 168 0.75 -9.20 7.66
C ASN A 168 1.40 -10.50 7.19
N PHE A 169 1.05 -11.63 7.80
CA PHE A 169 1.57 -12.93 7.37
C PHE A 169 1.18 -13.26 5.93
N SER A 170 -0.04 -12.94 5.56
CA SER A 170 -0.54 -13.14 4.19
C SER A 170 0.13 -12.23 3.17
N ALA A 171 0.50 -11.01 3.55
CA ALA A 171 1.30 -10.12 2.71
C ALA A 171 2.70 -10.72 2.43
N ILE A 172 3.30 -11.43 3.39
CA ILE A 172 4.56 -12.18 3.15
C ILE A 172 4.35 -13.24 2.08
N ILE A 173 3.25 -14.03 2.15
CA ILE A 173 2.93 -15.03 1.13
C ILE A 173 2.80 -14.39 -0.26
N GLY A 174 2.03 -13.31 -0.34
CA GLY A 174 1.84 -12.58 -1.60
C GLY A 174 3.13 -12.00 -2.15
N SER A 175 3.99 -11.46 -1.29
CA SER A 175 5.28 -10.89 -1.68
C SER A 175 6.22 -11.96 -2.25
N ILE A 176 6.26 -13.15 -1.64
CA ILE A 176 7.05 -14.27 -2.15
C ILE A 176 6.61 -14.64 -3.57
N ILE A 177 5.31 -14.78 -3.77
CA ILE A 177 4.73 -15.11 -5.09
C ILE A 177 5.06 -14.01 -6.10
N SER A 178 4.81 -12.74 -5.76
CA SER A 178 5.08 -11.59 -6.61
C SER A 178 6.54 -11.54 -7.06
N VAL A 179 7.47 -11.61 -6.11
CA VAL A 179 8.91 -11.56 -6.38
C VAL A 179 9.36 -12.77 -7.22
N ARG A 180 8.91 -13.97 -6.88
CA ARG A 180 9.27 -15.19 -7.62
C ARG A 180 8.81 -15.16 -9.07
N ILE A 181 7.58 -14.67 -9.33
CA ILE A 181 7.09 -14.49 -10.70
C ILE A 181 7.90 -13.43 -11.44
N MET A 182 8.20 -12.30 -10.79
CA MET A 182 9.03 -11.25 -11.39
C MET A 182 10.42 -11.76 -11.74
N LEU A 183 11.07 -12.52 -10.86
CA LEU A 183 12.37 -13.14 -11.10
C LEU A 183 12.36 -14.12 -12.28
N HIS A 184 11.22 -14.80 -12.54
CA HIS A 184 11.10 -15.64 -13.73
C HIS A 184 11.21 -14.81 -15.01
N PHE A 185 10.60 -13.62 -15.06
CA PHE A 185 10.70 -12.73 -16.20
C PHE A 185 12.08 -12.08 -16.33
N THR A 186 12.66 -11.63 -15.23
CA THR A 186 13.94 -10.93 -15.24
C THR A 186 15.12 -11.85 -15.56
N LYS A 187 15.07 -13.14 -15.15
CA LYS A 187 16.06 -14.15 -15.55
C LYS A 187 16.10 -14.36 -17.06
N LYS A 188 14.94 -14.35 -17.73
CA LYS A 188 14.87 -14.46 -19.19
C LYS A 188 15.47 -13.23 -19.88
N GLU A 189 15.40 -12.07 -19.25
CA GLU A 189 15.86 -10.80 -19.81
C GLU A 189 17.37 -10.58 -19.63
N TYR A 190 17.90 -10.91 -18.43
CA TYR A 190 19.28 -10.56 -18.00
C TYR A 190 20.18 -11.76 -17.80
N GLY A 191 19.69 -12.99 -17.92
CA GLY A 191 20.44 -14.17 -17.45
C GLY A 191 20.58 -14.22 -15.95
N THR A 192 21.48 -15.06 -15.42
CA THR A 192 21.61 -15.32 -13.97
C THR A 192 22.98 -15.01 -13.40
N GLU A 193 23.96 -14.64 -14.21
CA GLU A 193 25.37 -14.58 -13.76
C GLU A 193 25.86 -13.16 -13.48
N GLU A 194 25.33 -12.16 -14.17
CA GLU A 194 25.87 -10.82 -14.17
C GLU A 194 25.44 -10.00 -12.95
N TYR A 195 26.39 -9.41 -12.24
CA TYR A 195 26.15 -8.51 -11.10
C TYR A 195 25.81 -7.09 -11.57
N CYS A 196 25.08 -6.34 -10.75
CA CYS A 196 24.71 -4.95 -11.04
C CYS A 196 25.92 -4.01 -11.03
N VAL A 197 26.91 -4.30 -10.21
CA VAL A 197 28.19 -3.57 -10.06
C VAL A 197 29.30 -4.59 -10.05
N GLN A 198 30.39 -4.32 -10.77
CA GLN A 198 31.60 -5.14 -10.72
C GLN A 198 32.33 -4.83 -9.41
N PHE A 199 32.85 -5.88 -8.75
CA PHE A 199 33.60 -5.73 -7.51
C PHE A 199 34.98 -5.16 -7.81
N GLU A 200 35.41 -4.17 -7.04
CA GLU A 200 36.83 -3.82 -6.86
C GLU A 200 37.38 -4.66 -5.69
N GLU A 201 38.57 -5.21 -5.85
CA GLU A 201 39.14 -6.28 -4.99
C GLU A 201 39.31 -5.94 -3.50
N HIS A 202 38.97 -4.73 -3.01
CA HIS A 202 39.29 -4.27 -1.65
C HIS A 202 38.11 -3.67 -0.86
N GLU A 203 36.85 -3.88 -1.28
CA GLU A 203 35.72 -3.35 -0.52
C GLU A 203 35.18 -4.39 0.48
N ASP A 204 35.19 -3.99 1.77
CA ASP A 204 34.68 -4.81 2.86
C ASP A 204 33.15 -4.83 2.87
N MET A 205 32.61 -5.86 2.22
CA MET A 205 31.17 -6.11 2.12
C MET A 205 30.52 -6.38 3.49
N ASP A 206 31.29 -6.87 4.46
CA ASP A 206 30.78 -7.14 5.81
C ASP A 206 30.61 -5.85 6.62
N ALA A 207 31.36 -4.80 6.33
CA ALA A 207 31.23 -3.52 7.03
C ALA A 207 29.85 -2.92 6.85
N ILE A 208 29.28 -2.91 5.63
CA ILE A 208 27.97 -2.31 5.31
C ILE A 208 26.83 -3.02 6.04
N MET A 209 26.94 -4.35 6.21
CA MET A 209 25.92 -5.15 6.89
C MET A 209 26.07 -5.16 8.42
N ASN A 210 27.25 -4.86 8.94
CA ASN A 210 27.57 -4.97 10.36
C ASN A 210 27.82 -3.63 11.05
N THR A 211 27.86 -2.52 10.32
CA THR A 211 27.98 -1.16 10.88
C THR A 211 26.71 -0.33 10.62
N ARG A 212 26.49 0.66 11.43
CA ARG A 212 25.47 1.68 11.23
C ARG A 212 26.04 3.06 11.49
N GLU A 213 25.54 4.04 10.78
CA GLU A 213 25.77 5.42 11.11
C GLU A 213 24.98 5.80 12.37
N ILE A 214 25.57 6.59 13.23
CA ILE A 214 24.93 7.12 14.43
C ILE A 214 25.02 8.65 14.39
N ARG A 215 24.03 9.31 14.97
CA ARG A 215 24.04 10.77 15.11
C ARG A 215 25.11 11.23 16.10
N ASP A 216 25.53 12.46 15.97
CA ASP A 216 26.45 13.08 16.94
C ASP A 216 25.77 13.30 18.31
N GLY A 217 26.56 13.36 19.35
CA GLY A 217 26.09 13.71 20.71
C GLY A 217 25.85 12.54 21.63
N GLY A 218 25.28 12.84 22.80
CA GLY A 218 24.97 11.85 23.83
C GLY A 218 23.70 11.07 23.55
N ILE A 219 23.52 9.91 24.20
CA ILE A 219 22.40 8.98 23.99
C ILE A 219 21.04 9.68 24.02
N GLY A 220 20.82 10.58 25.01
CA GLY A 220 19.53 11.29 25.14
C GLY A 220 19.26 12.26 23.97
N GLY A 221 20.28 13.00 23.53
CA GLY A 221 20.19 13.90 22.38
C GLY A 221 19.86 13.15 21.11
N ARG A 222 20.60 12.07 20.82
CA ARG A 222 20.38 11.17 19.68
C ARG A 222 18.97 10.56 19.67
N ALA A 223 18.47 10.15 20.85
CA ALA A 223 17.12 9.62 20.97
C ALA A 223 16.05 10.65 20.61
N ILE A 224 16.17 11.89 21.13
CA ILE A 224 15.21 12.96 20.84
C ILE A 224 15.28 13.33 19.34
N GLU A 225 16.45 13.49 18.78
CA GLU A 225 16.63 13.83 17.38
C GLU A 225 16.06 12.74 16.45
N ALA A 226 16.36 11.47 16.72
CA ALA A 226 15.83 10.34 15.96
C ALA A 226 14.30 10.24 16.02
N LEU A 227 13.73 10.51 17.18
CA LEU A 227 12.28 10.56 17.39
C LEU A 227 11.63 11.68 16.60
N LEU A 228 12.19 12.88 16.65
CA LEU A 228 11.62 14.05 15.97
C LEU A 228 11.76 13.92 14.43
N GLU A 229 12.90 13.48 13.94
CA GLU A 229 13.12 13.27 12.51
C GLU A 229 12.25 12.15 11.96
N GLY A 230 12.15 11.03 12.68
CA GLY A 230 11.23 9.93 12.33
C GLY A 230 9.77 10.40 12.34
N GLY A 231 9.37 11.20 13.31
CA GLY A 231 8.04 11.81 13.36
C GLY A 231 7.78 12.74 12.19
N LYS A 232 8.77 13.54 11.76
CA LYS A 232 8.66 14.40 10.58
C LYS A 232 8.37 13.59 9.31
N ASN A 233 9.03 12.46 9.12
CA ASN A 233 8.72 11.56 8.00
C ASN A 233 7.25 11.11 8.02
N GLY A 234 6.67 10.91 9.19
CA GLY A 234 5.24 10.60 9.35
C GLY A 234 4.32 11.75 8.91
N VAL A 235 4.72 13.02 9.14
CA VAL A 235 4.00 14.19 8.61
C VAL A 235 4.04 14.18 7.08
N ASP A 236 5.20 13.93 6.48
CA ASP A 236 5.37 13.90 5.02
C ASP A 236 4.48 12.82 4.38
N VAL A 237 4.39 11.63 4.99
CA VAL A 237 3.46 10.56 4.56
C VAL A 237 2.01 11.03 4.70
N GLY A 238 1.63 11.65 5.82
CA GLY A 238 0.29 12.19 6.04
C GLY A 238 -0.10 13.22 4.99
N LEU A 239 0.79 14.13 4.63
CA LEU A 239 0.55 15.12 3.57
C LEU A 239 0.45 14.46 2.18
N ALA A 240 1.27 13.44 1.92
CA ALA A 240 1.28 12.76 0.63
C ALA A 240 -0.03 12.01 0.32
N ILE A 241 -0.77 11.56 1.34
CA ILE A 241 -2.04 10.84 1.14
C ILE A 241 -3.24 11.78 0.90
N ILE A 242 -3.13 13.08 1.23
CA ILE A 242 -4.25 14.05 1.11
C ILE A 242 -4.93 13.99 -0.26
N PRO A 243 -4.22 14.15 -1.40
CA PRO A 243 -4.88 14.15 -2.70
C PRO A 243 -5.66 12.85 -2.97
N GLY A 244 -5.08 11.69 -2.62
CA GLY A 244 -5.72 10.39 -2.79
C GLY A 244 -6.97 10.24 -1.92
N VAL A 245 -6.89 10.58 -0.65
CA VAL A 245 -8.04 10.49 0.26
C VAL A 245 -9.15 11.46 -0.18
N ILE A 246 -8.85 12.72 -0.39
CA ILE A 246 -9.89 13.69 -0.73
C ILE A 246 -10.53 13.40 -2.09
N THR A 247 -9.76 13.02 -3.12
CA THR A 247 -10.32 12.81 -4.45
C THR A 247 -10.89 11.40 -4.63
N ILE A 248 -10.09 10.37 -4.34
CA ILE A 248 -10.48 8.98 -4.63
C ILE A 248 -11.48 8.47 -3.60
N CYS A 249 -11.23 8.65 -2.29
CA CYS A 249 -12.19 8.19 -1.28
C CYS A 249 -13.52 8.89 -1.39
N THR A 250 -13.55 10.21 -1.59
CA THR A 250 -14.82 10.93 -1.74
C THR A 250 -15.63 10.34 -2.87
N LEU A 251 -15.03 10.14 -4.05
CA LEU A 251 -15.72 9.54 -5.19
C LEU A 251 -16.16 8.10 -4.90
N VAL A 252 -15.28 7.29 -4.32
CA VAL A 252 -15.60 5.89 -3.99
C VAL A 252 -16.71 5.83 -2.94
N MET A 253 -16.71 6.68 -1.91
CA MET A 253 -17.78 6.73 -0.92
C MET A 253 -19.12 7.14 -1.54
N MET A 254 -19.13 8.11 -2.45
CA MET A 254 -20.33 8.48 -3.19
C MET A 254 -20.84 7.35 -4.11
N LEU A 255 -19.96 6.45 -4.57
CA LEU A 255 -20.36 5.25 -5.31
C LEU A 255 -20.76 4.08 -4.40
N THR A 256 -20.32 4.08 -3.13
CA THR A 256 -20.54 2.99 -2.18
C THR A 256 -21.77 3.21 -1.31
N ASN A 257 -21.92 4.39 -0.74
CA ASN A 257 -22.99 4.69 0.20
C ASN A 257 -24.32 4.93 -0.51
N GLY A 258 -25.42 4.93 0.26
CA GLY A 258 -26.77 5.22 -0.23
C GLY A 258 -27.23 6.65 0.11
N ALA A 259 -28.52 6.87 -0.01
CA ALA A 259 -29.20 8.04 0.52
C ALA A 259 -29.20 8.04 2.06
N SER A 260 -29.61 9.13 2.69
CA SER A 260 -29.90 9.21 4.12
C SER A 260 -30.92 8.16 4.56
N ALA A 261 -31.03 7.92 5.88
CA ALA A 261 -31.88 6.86 6.43
C ALA A 261 -33.35 6.96 6.04
N ASP A 262 -33.81 8.17 5.73
CA ASP A 262 -35.18 8.45 5.25
C ASP A 262 -35.37 8.27 3.72
N GLY A 263 -34.29 7.85 3.03
CA GLY A 263 -34.27 7.66 1.57
C GLY A 263 -34.10 8.94 0.76
N THR A 264 -33.90 10.08 1.39
CA THR A 264 -33.69 11.38 0.71
C THR A 264 -32.20 11.72 0.57
N TYR A 265 -31.92 12.66 -0.33
CA TYR A 265 -30.59 13.26 -0.47
C TYR A 265 -30.61 14.69 0.05
N THR A 266 -29.76 14.97 1.02
CA THR A 266 -29.70 16.28 1.69
C THR A 266 -28.41 17.04 1.37
N GLY A 267 -27.45 16.40 0.71
CA GLY A 267 -26.11 16.91 0.50
C GLY A 267 -25.20 16.71 1.71
N ALA A 268 -25.60 15.85 2.65
CA ALA A 268 -24.78 15.50 3.80
C ALA A 268 -23.51 14.73 3.36
N ALA A 269 -22.49 14.74 4.21
CA ALA A 269 -21.31 13.91 3.99
C ALA A 269 -21.69 12.42 3.94
N TYR A 270 -20.93 11.68 3.15
CA TYR A 270 -21.06 10.22 2.99
C TYR A 270 -22.38 9.74 2.34
N GLU A 271 -23.21 10.61 1.75
CA GLU A 271 -24.29 10.16 0.87
C GLU A 271 -23.75 9.64 -0.47
N GLY A 272 -24.51 8.79 -1.17
CA GLY A 272 -24.07 8.22 -2.43
C GLY A 272 -25.14 7.44 -3.17
N ILE A 273 -24.74 6.74 -4.23
CA ILE A 273 -25.69 6.07 -5.15
C ILE A 273 -25.73 4.55 -5.00
N ALA A 274 -24.96 3.96 -4.07
CA ALA A 274 -24.88 2.55 -3.78
C ALA A 274 -24.53 1.66 -5.01
N PHE A 275 -23.71 2.19 -5.93
CA PHE A 275 -23.32 1.49 -7.15
C PHE A 275 -22.33 0.33 -6.85
N LEU A 276 -21.32 0.56 -6.01
CA LEU A 276 -20.31 -0.47 -5.70
C LEU A 276 -20.89 -1.66 -4.92
N PRO A 277 -21.77 -1.50 -3.91
CA PRO A 277 -22.47 -2.62 -3.29
C PRO A 277 -23.33 -3.40 -4.28
N TRP A 278 -24.02 -2.70 -5.19
CA TRP A 278 -24.77 -3.38 -6.25
C TRP A 278 -23.87 -4.22 -7.15
N LEU A 279 -22.71 -3.70 -7.55
CA LEU A 279 -21.71 -4.43 -8.32
C LEU A 279 -21.12 -5.59 -7.50
N GLY A 280 -20.78 -5.36 -6.22
CA GLY A 280 -20.26 -6.36 -5.29
C GLY A 280 -21.23 -7.54 -5.14
N LYS A 281 -22.53 -7.26 -5.02
CA LYS A 281 -23.57 -8.29 -4.96
C LYS A 281 -23.65 -9.12 -6.25
N LYS A 282 -23.45 -8.50 -7.42
CA LYS A 282 -23.37 -9.25 -8.70
C LYS A 282 -22.16 -10.14 -8.81
N LEU A 283 -21.06 -9.77 -8.17
CA LEU A 283 -19.80 -10.51 -8.16
C LEU A 283 -19.62 -11.39 -6.92
N GLU A 284 -20.59 -11.47 -6.03
CA GLU A 284 -20.53 -12.17 -4.73
C GLU A 284 -20.10 -13.63 -4.88
N PHE A 285 -20.54 -14.31 -5.94
CA PHE A 285 -20.18 -15.71 -6.22
C PHE A 285 -18.67 -15.92 -6.46
N ILE A 286 -17.90 -14.86 -6.78
CA ILE A 286 -16.44 -14.87 -6.87
C ILE A 286 -15.80 -14.25 -5.62
N LEU A 287 -16.32 -13.11 -5.17
CA LEU A 287 -15.70 -12.34 -4.09
C LEU A 287 -15.83 -13.03 -2.74
N SER A 288 -16.97 -13.65 -2.45
CA SER A 288 -17.20 -14.32 -1.17
C SER A 288 -16.28 -15.53 -0.93
N PRO A 289 -16.11 -16.49 -1.86
CA PRO A 289 -15.19 -17.60 -1.64
C PRO A 289 -13.72 -17.17 -1.63
N LEU A 290 -13.34 -16.14 -2.40
CA LEU A 290 -11.95 -15.71 -2.50
C LEU A 290 -11.55 -14.78 -1.34
N PHE A 291 -12.36 -13.77 -1.05
CA PHE A 291 -12.02 -12.68 -0.12
C PHE A 291 -12.84 -12.74 1.17
N GLY A 292 -14.01 -13.39 1.16
CA GLY A 292 -14.84 -13.57 2.33
C GLY A 292 -15.37 -12.27 2.92
N PHE A 293 -15.66 -11.27 2.07
CA PHE A 293 -16.23 -10.00 2.53
C PHE A 293 -17.54 -10.23 3.29
N THR A 294 -17.66 -9.56 4.42
CA THR A 294 -18.87 -9.56 5.25
C THR A 294 -20.05 -8.93 4.55
N ASP A 295 -19.78 -7.88 3.77
CA ASP A 295 -20.77 -7.13 3.01
C ASP A 295 -20.27 -6.83 1.60
N ALA A 296 -21.19 -6.71 0.64
CA ALA A 296 -20.87 -6.41 -0.75
C ALA A 296 -20.13 -5.06 -0.94
N SER A 297 -20.29 -4.12 0.00
CA SER A 297 -19.55 -2.84 0.00
C SER A 297 -18.05 -3.02 0.18
N GLY A 298 -17.60 -4.18 0.72
CA GLY A 298 -16.19 -4.53 0.87
C GLY A 298 -15.39 -4.43 -0.43
N ILE A 299 -16.03 -4.52 -1.60
CA ILE A 299 -15.39 -4.31 -2.91
C ILE A 299 -14.80 -2.90 -3.08
N SER A 300 -15.30 -1.90 -2.33
CA SER A 300 -14.82 -0.51 -2.40
C SER A 300 -13.36 -0.37 -1.99
N VAL A 301 -12.91 -1.14 -1.01
CA VAL A 301 -11.53 -1.09 -0.50
C VAL A 301 -10.50 -1.54 -1.54
N PRO A 302 -10.61 -2.73 -2.19
CA PRO A 302 -9.71 -3.12 -3.26
C PRO A 302 -9.70 -2.15 -4.45
N ILE A 303 -10.85 -1.65 -4.88
CA ILE A 303 -10.93 -0.67 -5.97
C ILE A 303 -10.14 0.59 -5.62
N THR A 304 -10.27 1.08 -4.40
CA THR A 304 -9.53 2.26 -3.93
C THR A 304 -8.04 1.98 -3.77
N ALA A 305 -7.67 0.80 -3.28
CA ALA A 305 -6.28 0.40 -3.08
C ALA A 305 -5.48 0.34 -4.39
N LEU A 306 -6.12 0.09 -5.53
CA LEU A 306 -5.47 0.17 -6.85
C LEU A 306 -4.88 1.56 -7.13
N GLY A 307 -5.51 2.60 -6.61
CA GLY A 307 -5.06 3.99 -6.76
C GLY A 307 -4.17 4.46 -5.61
N ALA A 308 -4.59 4.19 -4.36
CA ALA A 308 -3.89 4.67 -3.16
C ALA A 308 -4.31 3.86 -1.92
N ALA A 309 -3.35 3.19 -1.27
CA ALA A 309 -3.61 2.42 -0.05
C ALA A 309 -4.04 3.34 1.12
N GLY A 310 -3.45 4.52 1.25
CA GLY A 310 -3.86 5.51 2.25
C GLY A 310 -5.33 5.92 2.11
N ALA A 311 -5.81 6.04 0.87
CA ALA A 311 -7.22 6.25 0.60
C ALA A 311 -8.06 5.00 0.98
N ALA A 312 -7.61 3.81 0.63
CA ALA A 312 -8.34 2.56 0.91
C ALA A 312 -8.55 2.33 2.41
N ILE A 313 -7.52 2.51 3.23
CA ILE A 313 -7.66 2.41 4.70
C ILE A 313 -8.60 3.47 5.26
N GLY A 314 -8.69 4.64 4.64
CA GLY A 314 -9.60 5.72 5.01
C GLY A 314 -11.09 5.38 4.90
N LEU A 315 -11.47 4.37 4.10
CA LEU A 315 -12.85 3.90 3.98
C LEU A 315 -13.27 3.03 5.18
N VAL A 316 -12.30 2.32 5.78
CA VAL A 316 -12.57 1.22 6.71
C VAL A 316 -13.23 1.65 8.02
N PRO A 317 -12.87 2.78 8.67
CA PRO A 317 -13.53 3.21 9.91
C PRO A 317 -15.04 3.39 9.75
N HIS A 318 -15.47 4.10 8.72
CA HIS A 318 -16.88 4.31 8.45
C HIS A 318 -17.63 2.97 8.21
N MET A 319 -17.02 2.04 7.48
CA MET A 319 -17.58 0.72 7.23
C MET A 319 -17.62 -0.13 8.52
N ALA A 320 -16.61 0.00 9.40
CA ALA A 320 -16.58 -0.70 10.69
C ALA A 320 -17.67 -0.15 11.64
N GLU A 321 -17.88 1.16 11.70
CA GLU A 321 -18.95 1.81 12.45
C GLU A 321 -20.33 1.38 11.95
N ALA A 322 -20.52 1.31 10.63
CA ALA A 322 -21.74 0.79 10.01
C ALA A 322 -21.93 -0.72 10.26
N GLY A 323 -20.90 -1.44 10.70
CA GLY A 323 -20.92 -2.88 10.94
C GLY A 323 -20.89 -3.73 9.68
N THR A 324 -20.46 -3.16 8.55
CA THR A 324 -20.27 -3.86 7.26
C THR A 324 -18.87 -4.47 7.14
N VAL A 325 -17.97 -4.19 8.09
CA VAL A 325 -16.61 -4.74 8.18
C VAL A 325 -16.43 -5.43 9.51
N LEU A 326 -15.96 -6.67 9.47
CA LEU A 326 -15.60 -7.50 10.62
C LEU A 326 -14.11 -7.89 10.56
N ALA A 327 -13.67 -8.71 11.50
CA ALA A 327 -12.25 -9.06 11.63
C ALA A 327 -11.68 -9.77 10.38
N ASN A 328 -12.46 -10.63 9.68
CA ASN A 328 -12.00 -11.24 8.43
C ASN A 328 -11.70 -10.18 7.36
N ASP A 329 -12.59 -9.19 7.23
CA ASP A 329 -12.38 -8.09 6.26
C ASP A 329 -11.11 -7.30 6.59
N VAL A 330 -10.87 -7.05 7.90
CA VAL A 330 -9.65 -6.35 8.35
C VAL A 330 -8.39 -7.16 8.01
N ALA A 331 -8.40 -8.49 8.16
CA ALA A 331 -7.27 -9.32 7.74
C ALA A 331 -7.00 -9.20 6.23
N VAL A 332 -8.05 -9.28 5.43
CA VAL A 332 -8.02 -9.16 3.97
C VAL A 332 -7.57 -7.75 3.55
N PHE A 333 -8.14 -6.69 4.13
CA PHE A 333 -7.78 -5.31 3.81
C PHE A 333 -6.37 -4.96 4.25
N THR A 334 -5.90 -5.48 5.39
CA THR A 334 -4.50 -5.31 5.82
C THR A 334 -3.53 -5.89 4.80
N ALA A 335 -3.74 -7.15 4.40
CA ALA A 335 -2.90 -7.79 3.37
C ALA A 335 -2.94 -7.03 2.05
N MET A 336 -4.11 -6.58 1.63
CA MET A 336 -4.32 -5.87 0.38
C MET A 336 -3.68 -4.48 0.38
N CYS A 337 -3.96 -3.66 1.41
CA CYS A 337 -3.43 -2.30 1.49
C CYS A 337 -1.90 -2.29 1.62
N MET A 338 -1.31 -3.30 2.26
CA MET A 338 0.14 -3.48 2.24
C MET A 338 0.65 -3.85 0.85
N CYS A 339 0.11 -4.92 0.23
CA CYS A 339 0.57 -5.40 -1.06
C CYS A 339 0.29 -4.41 -2.20
N TRP A 340 -0.75 -3.59 -2.10
CA TRP A 340 -1.11 -2.63 -3.15
C TRP A 340 -0.87 -1.18 -2.73
N SER A 341 0.06 -0.95 -1.83
CA SER A 341 0.48 0.40 -1.46
C SER A 341 1.08 1.13 -2.66
N GLY A 342 0.33 2.11 -3.20
CA GLY A 342 0.74 2.87 -4.38
C GLY A 342 0.96 2.03 -5.65
N TYR A 343 0.36 0.88 -5.73
CA TYR A 343 0.53 -0.22 -6.66
C TYR A 343 0.89 0.16 -8.11
N LEU A 344 0.01 0.85 -8.85
CA LEU A 344 0.28 1.16 -10.26
C LEU A 344 1.31 2.28 -10.44
N SER A 345 1.13 3.39 -9.72
CA SER A 345 1.99 4.57 -9.84
C SER A 345 3.41 4.28 -9.36
N THR A 346 3.55 3.58 -8.23
CA THR A 346 4.85 3.22 -7.67
C THR A 346 5.62 2.29 -8.59
N HIS A 347 4.97 1.25 -9.16
CA HIS A 347 5.65 0.37 -10.13
C HIS A 347 6.16 1.13 -11.34
N VAL A 348 5.35 2.04 -11.92
CA VAL A 348 5.78 2.85 -13.06
C VAL A 348 6.96 3.73 -12.69
N ALA A 349 6.89 4.42 -11.55
CA ALA A 349 7.95 5.33 -11.10
C ALA A 349 9.25 4.58 -10.79
N MET A 350 9.17 3.49 -10.01
CA MET A 350 10.35 2.71 -9.61
C MET A 350 11.03 2.01 -10.80
N MET A 351 10.25 1.40 -11.70
CA MET A 351 10.81 0.77 -12.90
C MET A 351 11.43 1.79 -13.85
N SER A 352 10.92 3.03 -13.87
CA SER A 352 11.51 4.13 -14.63
C SER A 352 12.82 4.60 -14.01
N SER A 353 12.87 4.79 -12.69
CA SER A 353 14.08 5.18 -11.96
C SER A 353 15.20 4.15 -12.12
N LEU A 354 14.88 2.87 -12.01
CA LEU A 354 15.82 1.76 -12.26
C LEU A 354 16.20 1.60 -13.74
N LYS A 355 15.62 2.40 -14.65
CA LYS A 355 15.84 2.34 -16.11
C LYS A 355 15.48 0.98 -16.75
N VAL A 356 14.46 0.31 -16.20
CA VAL A 356 13.98 -1.00 -16.67
C VAL A 356 12.51 -0.95 -17.12
N ASN A 357 12.08 0.14 -17.72
CA ASN A 357 10.70 0.43 -18.15
C ASN A 357 10.06 -0.69 -18.98
N LYS A 358 10.84 -1.42 -19.78
CA LYS A 358 10.36 -2.55 -20.59
C LYS A 358 9.76 -3.69 -19.78
N LEU A 359 10.08 -3.77 -18.51
CA LEU A 359 9.58 -4.80 -17.60
C LEU A 359 8.41 -4.31 -16.71
N THR A 360 7.99 -3.05 -16.80
CA THR A 360 6.94 -2.47 -15.95
C THR A 360 5.65 -3.28 -16.00
N GLY A 361 5.17 -3.66 -17.19
CA GLY A 361 3.96 -4.49 -17.33
C GLY A 361 4.11 -5.87 -16.68
N LYS A 362 5.31 -6.46 -16.73
CA LYS A 362 5.61 -7.75 -16.07
C LYS A 362 5.68 -7.61 -14.57
N ALA A 363 6.23 -6.52 -14.06
CA ALA A 363 6.27 -6.22 -12.63
C ALA A 363 4.84 -6.03 -12.08
N ILE A 364 4.02 -5.22 -12.76
CA ILE A 364 2.61 -5.03 -12.40
C ILE A 364 1.85 -6.36 -12.41
N LEU A 365 1.96 -7.16 -13.46
CA LEU A 365 1.30 -8.47 -13.55
C LEU A 365 1.71 -9.40 -12.41
N SER A 366 3.02 -9.51 -12.14
CA SER A 366 3.55 -10.34 -11.06
C SER A 366 3.03 -9.88 -9.71
N HIS A 367 2.92 -8.57 -9.52
CA HIS A 367 2.46 -7.98 -8.27
C HIS A 367 0.95 -8.11 -8.09
N THR A 368 0.16 -8.00 -9.18
CA THR A 368 -1.28 -8.29 -9.17
C THR A 368 -1.56 -9.70 -8.67
N ILE A 369 -0.87 -10.68 -9.25
CA ILE A 369 -1.03 -12.08 -8.85
C ILE A 369 -0.63 -12.28 -7.39
N GLY A 370 0.52 -11.73 -6.96
CA GLY A 370 0.98 -11.81 -5.58
C GLY A 370 -0.01 -11.19 -4.60
N GLY A 371 -0.51 -9.99 -4.89
CA GLY A 371 -1.49 -9.32 -4.05
C GLY A 371 -2.82 -10.07 -3.94
N LEU A 372 -3.34 -10.62 -5.04
CA LEU A 372 -4.53 -11.46 -5.00
C LEU A 372 -4.30 -12.73 -4.17
N CYS A 373 -3.13 -13.37 -4.28
CA CYS A 373 -2.79 -14.52 -3.44
C CYS A 373 -2.70 -14.14 -1.95
N ALA A 374 -2.16 -12.95 -1.62
CA ALA A 374 -2.12 -12.46 -0.25
C ALA A 374 -3.53 -12.33 0.34
N VAL A 375 -4.45 -11.75 -0.41
CA VAL A 375 -5.83 -11.52 0.01
C VAL A 375 -6.59 -12.82 0.22
N VAL A 376 -6.45 -13.76 -0.73
CA VAL A 376 -7.05 -15.11 -0.59
C VAL A 376 -6.45 -15.83 0.62
N ALA A 377 -5.14 -15.77 0.81
CA ALA A 377 -4.47 -16.35 1.97
C ALA A 377 -4.99 -15.73 3.28
N ALA A 378 -5.18 -14.41 3.34
CA ALA A 378 -5.68 -13.73 4.52
C ALA A 378 -7.07 -14.23 4.92
N ASN A 379 -8.01 -14.35 3.97
CA ASN A 379 -9.34 -14.88 4.21
C ASN A 379 -9.30 -16.30 4.79
N TRP A 380 -8.56 -17.20 4.14
CA TRP A 380 -8.56 -18.61 4.56
C TRP A 380 -7.76 -18.85 5.83
N ILE A 381 -6.62 -18.17 6.01
CA ILE A 381 -5.82 -18.28 7.23
C ILE A 381 -6.58 -17.70 8.41
N PHE A 382 -7.27 -16.56 8.24
CA PHE A 382 -8.07 -15.99 9.32
C PHE A 382 -9.18 -16.94 9.75
N LYS A 383 -9.93 -17.50 8.81
CA LYS A 383 -10.97 -18.51 9.11
C LYS A 383 -10.39 -19.72 9.84
N LEU A 384 -9.21 -20.20 9.40
CA LEU A 384 -8.54 -21.32 10.06
C LEU A 384 -8.13 -20.97 11.49
N VAL A 385 -7.53 -19.80 11.72
CA VAL A 385 -7.11 -19.33 13.05
C VAL A 385 -8.30 -19.19 13.99
N MET A 386 -9.44 -18.71 13.50
CA MET A 386 -10.67 -18.58 14.30
C MET A 386 -11.34 -19.88 14.67
N LEU A 387 -10.90 -21.04 14.13
CA LEU A 387 -11.34 -22.35 14.62
C LEU A 387 -10.68 -22.76 15.94
N PHE A 388 -9.58 -22.09 16.32
CA PHE A 388 -8.77 -22.40 17.49
C PHE A 388 -8.84 -21.31 18.58
N LEU A 389 -9.48 -20.18 18.30
CA LEU A 389 -9.75 -19.08 19.24
C LEU A 389 -11.21 -19.07 19.69
#